data_64e3c7c39366f96de29b82206b5173b8
#
_entry.id   64e3c7c39366f96de29b82206b5173b8
#
_cell.length_a   1.000
_cell.length_b   1.000
_cell.length_c   1.000
_cell.angle_alpha   90.00
_cell.angle_beta   90.00
_cell.angle_gamma   90.00
#
_symmetry.space_group_name_H-M   'P 1'
#
loop_
_entity.id
_entity.type
_entity.pdbx_description
1 polymer ?
#
loop_
_entity_poly.entity_id
_entity_poly.type
_entity_poly.pdbx_seq_one_letter_code
_entity_poly.pdbx_strand_id
1 'polypeptide(L)'
;MYKDIYKFMLKYPSNVEHFSKEQIVFTDRSLLRKDFIVLSGEMIEVFSNEGDERESSTLLYRAGDVFGILGQNPDLVFKTTGIAKSDLEILSFSEDKFFKLLKTDSELNSLVMKSMFQLFNRMENKFCALAVWTPSQRVVEFMCRIQTESLNNVVHMSTESIALALSTTRQTVSKTINDLKKRGLLKSEYKAIKLLDIPTIRNIYGISNVKELKV
;
A
#
# COMPACT_ATOMS: atom_id res chain seq x y z
N MET A 1 16.52 -7.56 -4.00
CA MET A 1 16.00 -6.33 -3.39
C MET A 1 16.04 -6.36 -1.85
N TYR A 2 15.61 -7.45 -1.19
CA TYR A 2 15.61 -7.52 0.29
C TYR A 2 16.99 -7.60 0.94
N LYS A 3 18.00 -8.21 0.30
CA LYS A 3 19.37 -8.31 0.84
C LYS A 3 20.05 -6.95 1.06
N ASP A 4 19.66 -5.94 0.31
CA ASP A 4 20.28 -4.61 0.42
C ASP A 4 19.76 -3.79 1.59
N ILE A 5 18.51 -4.05 2.03
CA ILE A 5 17.89 -3.31 3.13
C ILE A 5 18.48 -3.73 4.48
N TYR A 6 18.73 -5.03 4.68
CA TYR A 6 19.37 -5.53 5.91
C TYR A 6 20.77 -4.94 6.17
N LYS A 7 21.48 -4.50 5.11
CA LYS A 7 22.74 -3.75 5.30
C LYS A 7 22.53 -2.48 6.13
N PHE A 8 21.43 -1.77 5.89
CA PHE A 8 21.13 -0.55 6.64
C PHE A 8 20.76 -0.83 8.08
N MET A 9 20.07 -1.95 8.36
CA MET A 9 19.84 -2.39 9.74
C MET A 9 21.14 -2.64 10.48
N LEU A 10 22.10 -3.34 9.85
CA LEU A 10 23.42 -3.58 10.44
C LEU A 10 24.24 -2.30 10.59
N LYS A 11 24.10 -1.35 9.67
CA LYS A 11 24.81 -0.07 9.68
C LYS A 11 24.24 0.91 10.73
N TYR A 12 22.95 0.79 11.05
CA TYR A 12 22.23 1.69 11.96
C TYR A 12 21.38 0.93 13.00
N PRO A 13 21.96 0.00 13.78
CA PRO A 13 21.20 -0.91 14.62
C PRO A 13 20.41 -0.21 15.75
N SER A 14 20.89 0.93 16.24
CA SER A 14 20.23 1.69 17.32
C SER A 14 18.97 2.46 16.86
N ASN A 15 18.63 2.39 15.57
CA ASN A 15 17.52 3.09 14.98
C ASN A 15 16.34 2.17 14.60
N VAL A 16 16.41 0.88 14.95
CA VAL A 16 15.32 -0.08 14.66
C VAL A 16 14.19 0.10 15.66
N GLU A 17 12.98 0.28 15.15
CA GLU A 17 11.73 0.29 15.91
C GLU A 17 10.85 -0.88 15.45
N HIS A 18 10.10 -1.50 16.39
CA HIS A 18 9.25 -2.66 16.15
C HIS A 18 7.81 -2.32 16.49
N PHE A 19 6.89 -2.74 15.63
CA PHE A 19 5.46 -2.56 15.81
C PHE A 19 4.76 -3.89 15.58
N SER A 20 3.84 -4.23 16.49
CA SER A 20 2.97 -5.39 16.30
C SER A 20 1.87 -5.08 15.29
N LYS A 21 1.31 -6.12 14.69
CA LYS A 21 0.17 -5.99 13.78
C LYS A 21 -0.96 -5.18 14.43
N GLU A 22 -1.59 -4.28 13.64
CA GLU A 22 -2.64 -3.32 14.01
C GLU A 22 -2.17 -2.21 14.98
N GLN A 23 -0.91 -2.14 15.31
CA GLN A 23 -0.36 -1.03 16.11
C GLN A 23 -0.28 0.24 15.26
N ILE A 24 -0.60 1.38 15.89
CA ILE A 24 -0.45 2.71 15.28
C ILE A 24 1.04 3.07 15.28
N VAL A 25 1.55 3.42 14.11
CA VAL A 25 2.94 3.88 13.89
C VAL A 25 3.01 5.40 14.04
N PHE A 26 2.04 6.12 13.49
CA PHE A 26 1.85 7.56 13.65
C PHE A 26 0.37 7.94 13.48
N THR A 27 -0.01 9.12 13.97
CA THR A 27 -1.37 9.66 13.82
C THR A 27 -1.38 10.89 12.93
N ASP A 28 -2.55 11.23 12.39
CA ASP A 28 -2.82 12.38 11.52
C ASP A 28 -2.44 13.74 12.10
N ARG A 29 -2.32 13.84 13.43
CA ARG A 29 -1.96 15.07 14.15
C ARG A 29 -0.57 15.06 14.75
N SER A 30 0.20 13.98 14.52
CA SER A 30 1.55 13.89 15.03
C SER A 30 2.53 14.65 14.13
N LEU A 31 3.32 15.53 14.71
CA LEU A 31 4.50 16.09 14.06
C LEU A 31 5.59 15.01 14.06
N LEU A 32 5.65 14.23 13.00
CA LEU A 32 6.76 13.31 12.81
C LEU A 32 7.98 14.11 12.32
N ARG A 33 8.90 14.39 13.26
CA ARG A 33 10.25 14.91 12.93
C ARG A 33 11.23 13.76 12.71
N LYS A 34 10.74 12.70 12.07
CA LYS A 34 11.52 11.50 11.80
C LYS A 34 11.27 11.03 10.37
N ASP A 35 12.33 10.50 9.79
CA ASP A 35 12.28 9.78 8.51
C ASP A 35 12.43 8.29 8.77
N PHE A 36 11.74 7.47 8.00
CA PHE A 36 11.64 6.03 8.24
C PHE A 36 11.92 5.23 6.98
N ILE A 37 12.55 4.07 7.17
CA ILE A 37 12.72 3.05 6.13
C ILE A 37 12.09 1.76 6.63
N VAL A 38 11.18 1.18 5.87
CA VAL A 38 10.60 -0.13 6.20
C VAL A 38 11.63 -1.23 5.94
N LEU A 39 11.95 -2.01 6.98
CA LEU A 39 12.85 -3.16 6.91
C LEU A 39 12.10 -4.44 6.58
N SER A 40 11.01 -4.70 7.30
CA SER A 40 10.15 -5.87 7.12
C SER A 40 8.70 -5.54 7.48
N GLY A 41 7.76 -6.35 7.00
CA GLY A 41 6.33 -6.15 7.23
C GLY A 41 5.68 -5.15 6.27
N GLU A 42 4.46 -4.77 6.61
CA GLU A 42 3.63 -3.85 5.83
C GLU A 42 2.96 -2.82 6.75
N MET A 43 2.93 -1.57 6.30
CA MET A 43 2.20 -0.47 6.93
C MET A 43 1.25 0.16 5.92
N ILE A 44 0.05 0.51 6.35
CA ILE A 44 -0.92 1.24 5.55
C ILE A 44 -1.11 2.65 6.12
N GLU A 45 -1.19 3.63 5.25
CA GLU A 45 -1.70 4.95 5.60
C GLU A 45 -3.21 5.01 5.37
N VAL A 46 -3.94 5.47 6.36
CA VAL A 46 -5.39 5.63 6.33
C VAL A 46 -5.74 7.11 6.52
N PHE A 47 -6.54 7.62 5.61
CA PHE A 47 -7.17 8.92 5.73
C PHE A 47 -8.59 8.73 6.26
N SER A 48 -8.95 9.42 7.34
CA SER A 48 -10.30 9.53 7.86
C SER A 48 -10.74 11.00 7.87
N ASN A 49 -11.98 11.27 7.52
CA ASN A 49 -12.53 12.60 7.59
C ASN A 49 -13.26 12.79 8.92
N GLU A 50 -13.02 13.88 9.64
CA GLU A 50 -13.71 14.17 10.90
C GLU A 50 -15.24 14.22 10.66
N GLY A 51 -15.99 13.40 11.40
CA GLY A 51 -17.46 13.32 11.29
C GLY A 51 -17.99 12.38 10.21
N ASP A 52 -17.13 11.65 9.51
CA ASP A 52 -17.53 10.65 8.51
C ASP A 52 -16.87 9.30 8.86
N GLU A 53 -17.67 8.24 8.90
CA GLU A 53 -17.16 6.87 9.12
C GLU A 53 -16.35 6.31 7.93
N ARG A 54 -16.23 7.09 6.84
CA ARG A 54 -15.49 6.64 5.66
C ARG A 54 -14.00 6.80 5.86
N GLU A 55 -13.33 5.68 5.76
CA GLU A 55 -11.87 5.61 5.71
C GLU A 55 -11.40 5.24 4.31
N SER A 56 -10.24 5.75 3.94
CA SER A 56 -9.58 5.40 2.68
C SER A 56 -8.10 5.17 2.93
N SER A 57 -7.56 4.06 2.43
CA SER A 57 -6.12 3.92 2.43
C SER A 57 -5.51 4.82 1.36
N THR A 58 -4.47 5.56 1.72
CA THR A 58 -3.71 6.38 0.78
C THR A 58 -2.59 5.58 0.14
N LEU A 59 -1.73 4.98 0.95
CA LEU A 59 -0.55 4.22 0.54
C LEU A 59 -0.39 2.94 1.36
N LEU A 60 0.21 1.93 0.74
CA LEU A 60 0.74 0.73 1.39
C LEU A 60 2.26 0.76 1.26
N TYR A 61 2.95 0.73 2.40
CA TYR A 61 4.41 0.69 2.50
C TYR A 61 4.88 -0.73 2.79
N ARG A 62 5.97 -1.13 2.14
CA ARG A 62 6.60 -2.44 2.23
C ARG A 62 8.09 -2.31 2.41
N ALA A 63 8.77 -3.41 2.69
CA ALA A 63 10.22 -3.43 2.81
C ALA A 63 10.92 -2.69 1.65
N GLY A 64 11.76 -1.72 1.98
CA GLY A 64 12.45 -0.82 1.06
C GLY A 64 11.75 0.50 0.78
N ASP A 65 10.51 0.67 1.22
CA ASP A 65 9.85 1.95 1.13
C ASP A 65 10.32 2.91 2.22
N VAL A 66 10.32 4.19 1.88
CA VAL A 66 10.72 5.28 2.76
C VAL A 66 9.53 6.21 2.97
N PHE A 67 9.32 6.66 4.19
CA PHE A 67 8.27 7.63 4.52
C PHE A 67 8.76 8.63 5.56
N GLY A 68 8.03 9.73 5.71
CA GLY A 68 8.40 10.79 6.66
C GLY A 68 9.18 11.97 6.07
N ILE A 69 9.73 11.85 4.86
CA ILE A 69 10.64 12.84 4.21
C ILE A 69 10.06 14.26 4.10
N LEU A 70 8.80 14.45 4.41
CA LEU A 70 8.12 15.74 4.38
C LEU A 70 8.39 16.61 5.62
N GLY A 71 9.14 16.10 6.59
CA GLY A 71 9.39 16.76 7.90
C GLY A 71 10.16 18.06 7.84
N GLN A 72 10.74 18.46 6.70
CA GLN A 72 11.43 19.76 6.57
C GLN A 72 10.49 20.98 6.55
N ASN A 73 9.18 20.76 6.45
CA ASN A 73 8.23 21.83 6.59
C ASN A 73 7.51 21.71 7.93
N PRO A 74 7.77 22.60 8.92
CA PRO A 74 7.14 22.55 10.24
C PRO A 74 5.62 22.71 10.18
N ASP A 75 5.08 23.21 9.07
CA ASP A 75 3.64 23.39 8.84
C ASP A 75 2.97 22.15 8.22
N LEU A 76 3.77 21.13 7.80
CA LEU A 76 3.22 19.88 7.28
C LEU A 76 2.88 18.92 8.43
N VAL A 77 1.60 18.82 8.69
CA VAL A 77 1.01 17.79 9.57
C VAL A 77 0.56 16.62 8.70
N PHE A 78 0.89 15.40 9.11
CA PHE A 78 0.32 14.22 8.47
C PHE A 78 -1.20 14.26 8.62
N LYS A 79 -1.91 14.15 7.49
CA LYS A 79 -3.37 14.05 7.46
C LYS A 79 -3.86 12.60 7.49
N THR A 80 -2.94 11.67 7.73
CA THR A 80 -3.19 10.24 7.69
C THR A 80 -2.67 9.58 8.95
N THR A 81 -3.23 8.42 9.27
CA THR A 81 -2.76 7.55 10.35
C THR A 81 -2.03 6.36 9.75
N GLY A 82 -0.81 6.10 10.19
CA GLY A 82 -0.03 4.91 9.81
C GLY A 82 -0.35 3.74 10.73
N ILE A 83 -0.74 2.59 10.16
CA ILE A 83 -1.12 1.38 10.90
C ILE A 83 -0.32 0.18 10.36
N ALA A 84 0.34 -0.56 11.25
CA ALA A 84 1.02 -1.80 10.89
C ALA A 84 0.01 -2.88 10.49
N LYS A 85 0.13 -3.45 9.29
CA LYS A 85 -0.76 -4.52 8.79
C LYS A 85 -0.22 -5.92 9.04
N SER A 86 1.04 -6.02 9.37
CA SER A 86 1.73 -7.20 9.90
C SER A 86 2.69 -6.75 11.00
N ASP A 87 3.40 -7.68 11.64
CA ASP A 87 4.57 -7.30 12.42
C ASP A 87 5.52 -6.52 11.52
N LEU A 88 5.97 -5.36 12.00
CA LEU A 88 6.66 -4.34 11.21
C LEU A 88 7.95 -3.94 11.90
N GLU A 89 9.03 -3.90 11.14
CA GLU A 89 10.31 -3.34 11.55
C GLU A 89 10.66 -2.15 10.67
N ILE A 90 11.03 -1.06 11.27
CA ILE A 90 11.45 0.16 10.58
C ILE A 90 12.76 0.69 11.15
N LEU A 91 13.57 1.33 10.28
CA LEU A 91 14.64 2.22 10.72
C LEU A 91 14.09 3.63 10.86
N SER A 92 14.32 4.27 11.99
CA SER A 92 13.93 5.66 12.23
C SER A 92 15.15 6.55 12.37
N PHE A 93 15.08 7.74 11.81
CA PHE A 93 16.12 8.76 11.88
C PHE A 93 15.51 10.10 12.25
N SER A 94 16.23 10.90 13.04
CA SER A 94 15.89 12.31 13.13
C SER A 94 16.16 12.97 11.77
N GLU A 95 15.33 13.94 11.42
CA GLU A 95 15.39 14.69 10.16
C GLU A 95 16.81 15.16 9.83
N ASP A 96 17.47 15.90 10.75
CA ASP A 96 18.82 16.39 10.56
C ASP A 96 19.84 15.28 10.27
N LYS A 97 19.71 14.14 10.95
CA LYS A 97 20.58 12.98 10.76
C LYS A 97 20.35 12.36 9.40
N PHE A 98 19.09 12.19 9.01
CA PHE A 98 18.73 11.57 7.72
C PHE A 98 19.28 12.38 6.55
N PHE A 99 19.09 13.70 6.53
CA PHE A 99 19.61 14.56 5.47
C PHE A 99 21.14 14.61 5.40
N LYS A 100 21.82 14.56 6.54
CA LYS A 100 23.30 14.43 6.55
C LYS A 100 23.71 13.10 5.92
N LEU A 101 23.01 12.01 6.25
CA LEU A 101 23.28 10.69 5.69
C LEU A 101 23.02 10.64 4.18
N LEU A 102 21.93 11.24 3.69
CA LEU A 102 21.65 11.31 2.26
C LEU A 102 22.75 12.02 1.45
N LYS A 103 23.47 12.96 2.06
CA LYS A 103 24.60 13.66 1.41
C LYS A 103 25.89 12.84 1.40
N THR A 104 26.06 11.93 2.35
CA THR A 104 27.33 11.21 2.55
C THR A 104 27.26 9.73 2.19
N ASP A 105 26.07 9.15 2.18
CA ASP A 105 25.81 7.74 1.89
C ASP A 105 25.07 7.61 0.55
N SER A 106 25.82 7.34 -0.52
CA SER A 106 25.27 7.21 -1.87
C SER A 106 24.34 6.00 -2.03
N GLU A 107 24.54 4.91 -1.25
CA GLU A 107 23.66 3.74 -1.28
C GLU A 107 22.31 4.08 -0.65
N LEU A 108 22.32 4.77 0.48
CA LEU A 108 21.09 5.25 1.13
C LEU A 108 20.34 6.23 0.21
N ASN A 109 21.04 7.18 -0.39
CA ASN A 109 20.44 8.13 -1.33
C ASN A 109 19.76 7.39 -2.51
N SER A 110 20.45 6.42 -3.10
CA SER A 110 19.90 5.61 -4.20
C SER A 110 18.66 4.80 -3.78
N LEU A 111 18.65 4.26 -2.56
CA LEU A 111 17.49 3.57 -2.00
C LEU A 111 16.30 4.51 -1.87
N VAL A 112 16.52 5.68 -1.28
CA VAL A 112 15.48 6.70 -1.08
C VAL A 112 14.89 7.16 -2.41
N MET A 113 15.73 7.51 -3.38
CA MET A 113 15.28 7.92 -4.71
C MET A 113 14.44 6.84 -5.39
N LYS A 114 14.90 5.58 -5.34
CA LYS A 114 14.15 4.45 -5.89
C LYS A 114 12.81 4.25 -5.19
N SER A 115 12.77 4.34 -3.87
CA SER A 115 11.54 4.25 -3.09
C SER A 115 10.57 5.36 -3.49
N MET A 116 11.02 6.61 -3.59
CA MET A 116 10.20 7.75 -3.98
C MET A 116 9.57 7.56 -5.38
N PHE A 117 10.35 7.08 -6.36
CA PHE A 117 9.80 6.76 -7.69
C PHE A 117 8.75 5.67 -7.63
N GLN A 118 8.97 4.62 -6.84
CA GLN A 118 8.00 3.53 -6.69
C GLN A 118 6.72 4.00 -5.99
N LEU A 119 6.84 4.84 -4.97
CA LEU A 119 5.69 5.45 -4.28
C LEU A 119 4.90 6.35 -5.24
N PHE A 120 5.59 7.21 -5.98
CA PHE A 120 4.97 8.08 -6.99
C PHE A 120 4.18 7.26 -8.03
N ASN A 121 4.78 6.23 -8.61
CA ASN A 121 4.10 5.35 -9.56
C ASN A 121 2.87 4.65 -8.95
N ARG A 122 2.95 4.23 -7.69
CA ARG A 122 1.77 3.65 -6.98
C ARG A 122 0.66 4.67 -6.79
N MET A 123 1.01 5.91 -6.43
CA MET A 123 0.04 7.02 -6.30
C MET A 123 -0.60 7.36 -7.65
N GLU A 124 0.20 7.49 -8.70
CA GLU A 124 -0.27 7.78 -10.06
C GLU A 124 -1.23 6.70 -10.55
N ASN A 125 -0.86 5.43 -10.42
CA ASN A 125 -1.72 4.31 -10.79
C ASN A 125 -3.04 4.31 -10.01
N LYS A 126 -3.01 4.63 -8.71
CA LYS A 126 -4.21 4.74 -7.89
C LYS A 126 -5.09 5.91 -8.35
N PHE A 127 -4.48 7.06 -8.61
CA PHE A 127 -5.18 8.25 -9.11
C PHE A 127 -5.84 7.99 -10.47
N CYS A 128 -5.11 7.41 -11.43
CA CYS A 128 -5.66 7.03 -12.73
C CYS A 128 -6.82 6.04 -12.60
N ALA A 129 -6.68 5.03 -11.73
CA ALA A 129 -7.75 4.08 -11.48
C ALA A 129 -9.00 4.74 -10.87
N LEU A 130 -8.83 5.70 -9.97
CA LEU A 130 -9.94 6.46 -9.39
C LEU A 130 -10.62 7.36 -10.41
N ALA A 131 -9.86 7.95 -11.34
CA ALA A 131 -10.37 8.88 -12.35
C ALA A 131 -11.14 8.17 -13.49
N VAL A 132 -10.68 6.99 -13.91
CA VAL A 132 -11.16 6.32 -15.14
C VAL A 132 -12.08 5.15 -14.85
N TRP A 133 -11.84 4.40 -13.78
CA TRP A 133 -12.58 3.16 -13.52
C TRP A 133 -13.71 3.33 -12.52
N THR A 134 -14.83 2.68 -12.80
CA THR A 134 -15.92 2.52 -11.85
C THR A 134 -15.44 1.74 -10.61
N PRO A 135 -16.10 1.90 -9.46
CA PRO A 135 -15.75 1.14 -8.26
C PRO A 135 -15.70 -0.38 -8.48
N SER A 136 -16.63 -0.95 -9.26
CA SER A 136 -16.65 -2.38 -9.58
C SER A 136 -15.47 -2.81 -10.45
N GLN A 137 -15.08 -2.00 -11.43
CA GLN A 137 -13.88 -2.25 -12.25
C GLN A 137 -12.60 -2.26 -11.39
N ARG A 138 -12.47 -1.30 -10.47
CA ARG A 138 -11.34 -1.27 -9.52
C ARG A 138 -11.29 -2.53 -8.65
N VAL A 139 -12.44 -2.99 -8.15
CA VAL A 139 -12.53 -4.24 -7.35
C VAL A 139 -12.07 -5.45 -8.17
N VAL A 140 -12.57 -5.57 -9.40
CA VAL A 140 -12.20 -6.69 -10.29
C VAL A 140 -10.71 -6.68 -10.60
N GLU A 141 -10.16 -5.57 -11.06
CA GLU A 141 -8.73 -5.49 -11.42
C GLU A 141 -7.82 -5.72 -10.21
N PHE A 142 -8.18 -5.19 -9.06
CA PHE A 142 -7.45 -5.44 -7.81
C PHE A 142 -7.43 -6.93 -7.46
N MET A 143 -8.56 -7.62 -7.51
CA MET A 143 -8.63 -9.06 -7.24
C MET A 143 -7.84 -9.87 -8.27
N CYS A 144 -7.94 -9.52 -9.56
CA CYS A 144 -7.15 -10.17 -10.62
C CYS A 144 -5.65 -10.03 -10.37
N ARG A 145 -5.18 -8.84 -10.03
CA ARG A 145 -3.78 -8.57 -9.74
C ARG A 145 -3.29 -9.32 -8.50
N ILE A 146 -4.01 -9.22 -7.38
CA ILE A 146 -3.64 -9.92 -6.14
C ILE A 146 -3.58 -11.43 -6.36
N GLN A 147 -4.55 -12.01 -7.08
CA GLN A 147 -4.53 -13.43 -7.38
C GLN A 147 -3.31 -13.83 -8.22
N THR A 148 -2.97 -13.04 -9.24
CA THR A 148 -1.82 -13.31 -10.11
C THR A 148 -0.48 -13.19 -9.37
N GLU A 149 -0.39 -12.27 -8.40
CA GLU A 149 0.80 -12.06 -7.57
C GLU A 149 0.92 -13.07 -6.40
N SER A 150 -0.19 -13.73 -6.04
CA SER A 150 -0.24 -14.69 -4.94
C SER A 150 0.37 -16.04 -5.32
N LEU A 151 1.20 -16.60 -4.45
CA LEU A 151 1.81 -17.93 -4.63
C LEU A 151 0.78 -19.05 -4.79
N ASN A 152 -0.38 -18.93 -4.12
CA ASN A 152 -1.45 -19.94 -4.14
C ASN A 152 -2.53 -19.64 -5.17
N ASN A 153 -2.37 -18.59 -5.98
CA ASN A 153 -3.33 -18.16 -6.99
C ASN A 153 -4.75 -17.94 -6.43
N VAL A 154 -4.83 -17.35 -5.23
CA VAL A 154 -6.07 -16.96 -4.53
C VAL A 154 -5.93 -15.62 -3.84
N VAL A 155 -7.05 -14.94 -3.57
CA VAL A 155 -7.13 -13.68 -2.84
C VAL A 155 -7.52 -13.97 -1.38
N HIS A 156 -6.61 -13.72 -0.45
CA HIS A 156 -6.82 -13.85 1.00
C HIS A 156 -7.06 -12.47 1.63
N MET A 157 -8.19 -11.84 1.32
CA MET A 157 -8.55 -10.54 1.88
C MET A 157 -10.04 -10.49 2.23
N SER A 158 -10.39 -9.78 3.29
CA SER A 158 -11.78 -9.49 3.63
C SER A 158 -12.37 -8.44 2.69
N THR A 159 -13.69 -8.38 2.59
CA THR A 159 -14.41 -7.35 1.83
C THR A 159 -14.12 -5.95 2.35
N GLU A 160 -13.91 -5.81 3.67
CA GLU A 160 -13.53 -4.57 4.34
C GLU A 160 -12.13 -4.13 3.92
N SER A 161 -11.16 -5.05 3.95
CA SER A 161 -9.78 -4.76 3.54
C SER A 161 -9.70 -4.36 2.06
N ILE A 162 -10.47 -5.01 1.19
CA ILE A 162 -10.56 -4.64 -0.23
C ILE A 162 -11.20 -3.25 -0.39
N ALA A 163 -12.30 -2.99 0.33
CA ALA A 163 -12.99 -1.71 0.28
C ALA A 163 -12.08 -0.54 0.72
N LEU A 164 -11.36 -0.71 1.82
CA LEU A 164 -10.38 0.25 2.32
C LEU A 164 -9.26 0.51 1.30
N ALA A 165 -8.66 -0.56 0.76
CA ALA A 165 -7.57 -0.45 -0.22
C ALA A 165 -7.97 0.31 -1.49
N LEU A 166 -9.25 0.21 -1.90
CA LEU A 166 -9.77 0.78 -3.14
C LEU A 166 -10.57 2.06 -2.96
N SER A 167 -10.65 2.60 -1.74
CA SER A 167 -11.45 3.80 -1.46
C SER A 167 -12.89 3.64 -1.97
N THR A 168 -13.53 2.52 -1.59
CA THR A 168 -14.91 2.17 -1.96
C THR A 168 -15.66 1.59 -0.77
N THR A 169 -16.95 1.27 -0.95
CA THR A 169 -17.77 0.71 0.13
C THR A 169 -17.71 -0.82 0.15
N ARG A 170 -17.83 -1.42 1.34
CA ARG A 170 -17.99 -2.87 1.51
C ARG A 170 -19.16 -3.42 0.67
N GLN A 171 -20.26 -2.65 0.54
CA GLN A 171 -21.40 -3.03 -0.29
C GLN A 171 -21.02 -3.17 -1.75
N THR A 172 -20.22 -2.25 -2.30
CA THR A 172 -19.73 -2.32 -3.68
C THR A 172 -18.88 -3.57 -3.90
N VAL A 173 -17.96 -3.86 -2.97
CA VAL A 173 -17.12 -5.07 -3.04
C VAL A 173 -17.99 -6.32 -3.02
N SER A 174 -18.92 -6.44 -2.05
CA SER A 174 -19.83 -7.58 -1.92
C SER A 174 -20.71 -7.75 -3.15
N LYS A 175 -21.25 -6.67 -3.71
CA LYS A 175 -22.07 -6.70 -4.94
C LYS A 175 -21.25 -7.22 -6.13
N THR A 176 -20.02 -6.76 -6.29
CA THR A 176 -19.13 -7.19 -7.38
C THR A 176 -18.76 -8.68 -7.25
N ILE A 177 -18.41 -9.14 -6.05
CA ILE A 177 -18.11 -10.54 -5.76
C ILE A 177 -19.32 -11.42 -6.07
N ASN A 178 -20.53 -11.01 -5.63
CA ASN A 178 -21.75 -11.75 -5.88
C ASN A 178 -22.14 -11.80 -7.37
N ASP A 179 -21.89 -10.74 -8.15
CA ASP A 179 -22.08 -10.77 -9.61
C ASP A 179 -21.16 -11.78 -10.28
N LEU A 180 -19.87 -11.78 -9.94
CA LEU A 180 -18.90 -12.76 -10.46
C LEU A 180 -19.28 -14.20 -10.06
N LYS A 181 -19.76 -14.40 -8.82
CA LYS A 181 -20.22 -15.70 -8.34
C LYS A 181 -21.46 -16.20 -9.10
N LYS A 182 -22.44 -15.33 -9.34
CA LYS A 182 -23.65 -15.67 -10.14
C LYS A 182 -23.33 -16.05 -11.57
N ARG A 183 -22.26 -15.45 -12.14
CA ARG A 183 -21.76 -15.78 -13.49
C ARG A 183 -20.90 -17.05 -13.53
N GLY A 184 -20.65 -17.70 -12.39
CA GLY A 184 -19.77 -18.87 -12.33
C GLY A 184 -18.28 -18.55 -12.52
N LEU A 185 -17.86 -17.29 -12.40
CA LEU A 185 -16.50 -16.83 -12.63
C LEU A 185 -15.66 -16.70 -11.34
N LEU A 186 -16.28 -16.99 -10.18
CA LEU A 186 -15.66 -16.89 -8.87
C LEU A 186 -16.09 -18.06 -7.98
N LYS A 187 -15.12 -18.68 -7.30
CA LYS A 187 -15.34 -19.59 -6.17
C LYS A 187 -14.92 -18.91 -4.87
N SER A 188 -15.76 -19.07 -3.85
CA SER A 188 -15.51 -18.58 -2.50
C SER A 188 -15.26 -19.76 -1.59
N GLU A 189 -14.12 -19.80 -0.94
CA GLU A 189 -13.76 -20.76 0.09
C GLU A 189 -13.61 -20.03 1.43
N TYR A 190 -13.35 -20.77 2.52
CA TYR A 190 -13.17 -20.12 3.82
C TYR A 190 -11.99 -19.12 3.77
N LYS A 191 -12.30 -17.83 3.95
CA LYS A 191 -11.33 -16.70 3.90
C LYS A 191 -10.50 -16.59 2.61
N ALA A 192 -10.94 -17.23 1.52
CA ALA A 192 -10.25 -17.19 0.24
C ALA A 192 -11.22 -16.98 -0.92
N ILE A 193 -10.80 -16.21 -1.91
CA ILE A 193 -11.55 -15.94 -3.15
C ILE A 193 -10.66 -16.40 -4.31
N LYS A 194 -11.23 -17.21 -5.21
CA LYS A 194 -10.55 -17.66 -6.43
C LYS A 194 -11.35 -17.23 -7.66
N LEU A 195 -10.73 -16.43 -8.50
CA LEU A 195 -11.22 -16.09 -9.84
C LEU A 195 -10.87 -17.24 -10.79
N LEU A 196 -11.82 -17.67 -11.61
CA LEU A 196 -11.68 -18.87 -12.44
C LEU A 196 -11.16 -18.57 -13.84
N ASP A 197 -11.52 -17.40 -14.40
CA ASP A 197 -11.11 -16.99 -15.75
C ASP A 197 -10.86 -15.47 -15.77
N ILE A 198 -9.62 -15.09 -15.48
CA ILE A 198 -9.22 -13.68 -15.42
C ILE A 198 -9.41 -12.95 -16.76
N PRO A 199 -9.02 -13.52 -17.93
CA PRO A 199 -9.25 -12.87 -19.22
C PRO A 199 -10.73 -12.56 -19.49
N THR A 200 -11.61 -13.54 -19.28
CA THR A 200 -13.06 -13.34 -19.44
C THR A 200 -13.63 -12.31 -18.47
N ILE A 201 -13.19 -12.34 -17.21
CA ILE A 201 -13.61 -11.36 -16.20
C ILE A 201 -13.22 -9.94 -16.61
N ARG A 202 -11.97 -9.72 -17.03
CA ARG A 202 -11.50 -8.41 -17.50
C ARG A 202 -12.30 -7.92 -18.71
N ASN A 203 -12.57 -8.80 -19.66
CA ASN A 203 -13.37 -8.47 -20.84
C ASN A 203 -14.80 -8.03 -20.47
N ILE A 204 -15.48 -8.78 -19.60
CA ILE A 204 -16.86 -8.46 -19.15
C ILE A 204 -16.93 -7.08 -18.48
N TYR A 205 -15.89 -6.72 -17.71
CA TYR A 205 -15.84 -5.42 -17.03
C TYR A 205 -15.20 -4.31 -17.86
N GLY A 206 -14.85 -4.58 -19.12
CA GLY A 206 -14.24 -3.58 -20.02
C GLY A 206 -12.86 -3.11 -19.52
N ILE A 207 -12.11 -3.98 -18.84
CA ILE A 207 -10.78 -3.68 -18.33
C ILE A 207 -9.78 -4.14 -19.38
N SER A 208 -9.28 -3.20 -20.18
CA SER A 208 -8.19 -3.45 -21.12
C SER A 208 -6.91 -3.85 -20.36
N ASN A 209 -6.09 -4.74 -20.93
CA ASN A 209 -4.82 -5.11 -20.33
C ASN A 209 -3.94 -3.87 -20.16
N VAL A 210 -3.72 -3.44 -18.92
CA VAL A 210 -2.87 -2.29 -18.55
C VAL A 210 -1.40 -2.46 -19.00
N LYS A 211 -1.02 -3.65 -19.52
CA LYS A 211 0.30 -3.88 -20.10
C LYS A 211 0.57 -3.17 -21.45
N GLU A 212 -0.44 -2.57 -22.06
CA GLU A 212 -0.30 -1.89 -23.35
C GLU A 212 -0.22 -0.36 -23.28
N LEU A 213 -0.33 0.23 -22.10
CA LEU A 213 0.07 1.62 -21.89
C LEU A 213 1.62 1.69 -21.78
N LYS A 214 2.29 1.27 -22.87
CA LYS A 214 3.67 1.69 -23.10
C LYS A 214 3.62 3.16 -23.54
N VAL A 215 3.90 4.04 -22.62
CA VAL A 215 4.39 5.39 -22.97
C VAL A 215 5.87 5.27 -23.31
#